data_0586768bd2aab95999ba16ca9cf7b98c
#
_entry.id   0586768bd2aab95999ba16ca9cf7b98c
#
_cell.length_a   1.000
_cell.length_b   1.000
_cell.length_c   1.000
_cell.angle_alpha   90.00
_cell.angle_beta   90.00
_cell.angle_gamma   90.00
#
_symmetry.space_group_name_H-M   'P 1'
#
loop_
_entity.id
_entity.type
_entity.pdbx_description
1 polymer ?
#
loop_
_entity_poly.entity_id
_entity_poly.type
_entity_poly.pdbx_seq_one_letter_code
_entity_poly.pdbx_strand_id
1 'polypeptide(L)'
;YHMQISEGDIIRTINDNHDFIGHYHTAGVPGRNEIDQTQELFYPAIMKAISATGFKGFVAQEFIPKGPNPLQSLKKAIDLCDV
;
A
#
# COMPACT_ATOMS: atom_id res chain seq x y z
N TYR A 1 -4.23 -3.02 1.60
CA TYR A 1 -5.42 -2.71 2.39
C TYR A 1 -6.21 -3.96 2.77
N HIS A 2 -6.67 -4.72 1.81
CA HIS A 2 -7.49 -5.92 2.06
C HIS A 2 -6.73 -6.98 2.88
N MET A 3 -5.44 -7.13 2.63
CA MET A 3 -4.59 -8.07 3.37
C MET A 3 -4.52 -7.70 4.86
N GLN A 4 -4.43 -6.40 5.19
CA GLN A 4 -4.45 -5.95 6.58
C GLN A 4 -5.81 -6.21 7.23
N ILE A 5 -6.89 -5.92 6.53
CA ILE A 5 -8.25 -6.15 7.07
C ILE A 5 -8.50 -7.64 7.32
N SER A 6 -8.06 -8.51 6.41
CA SER A 6 -8.33 -9.95 6.48
C SER A 6 -7.37 -10.69 7.42
N GLU A 7 -6.09 -10.38 7.40
CA GLU A 7 -5.06 -11.16 8.08
C GLU A 7 -4.15 -10.37 8.99
N GLY A 8 -3.81 -9.12 8.63
CA GLY A 8 -2.79 -8.36 9.34
C GLY A 8 -1.38 -8.90 9.08
N ASP A 9 -0.41 -8.45 9.87
CA ASP A 9 1.00 -8.86 9.76
C ASP A 9 1.52 -8.79 8.32
N ILE A 10 1.35 -7.62 7.71
CA ILE A 10 1.47 -7.39 6.27
C ILE A 10 2.84 -7.80 5.72
N ILE A 11 3.93 -7.36 6.34
CA ILE A 11 5.27 -7.59 5.80
C ILE A 11 5.59 -9.09 5.81
N ARG A 12 5.23 -9.79 6.87
CA ARG A 12 5.39 -11.23 6.95
C ARG A 12 4.55 -11.95 5.91
N THR A 13 3.28 -11.52 5.75
CA THR A 13 2.37 -12.10 4.75
C THR A 13 2.92 -11.93 3.34
N ILE A 14 3.48 -10.75 3.02
CA ILE A 14 4.13 -10.50 1.74
C ILE A 14 5.33 -11.44 1.54
N ASN A 15 6.20 -11.54 2.54
CA ASN A 15 7.40 -12.38 2.45
C ASN A 15 7.05 -13.86 2.26
N ASP A 16 6.02 -14.35 2.95
CA ASP A 16 5.63 -15.76 2.89
C ASP A 16 4.92 -16.11 1.59
N ASN A 17 4.28 -15.16 0.93
CA ASN A 17 3.38 -15.41 -0.21
C ASN A 17 3.76 -14.68 -1.50
N HIS A 18 4.91 -13.99 -1.56
CA HIS A 18 5.24 -13.15 -2.72
C HIS A 18 5.25 -13.89 -4.04
N ASP A 19 5.54 -15.19 -4.06
CA ASP A 19 5.54 -16.00 -5.28
C ASP A 19 4.14 -16.12 -5.92
N PHE A 20 3.10 -15.92 -5.12
CA PHE A 20 1.70 -16.02 -5.57
C PHE A 20 1.04 -14.67 -5.84
N ILE A 21 1.73 -13.56 -5.54
CA ILE A 21 1.17 -12.22 -5.68
C ILE A 21 1.56 -11.65 -7.04
N GLY A 22 0.57 -11.38 -7.89
CA GLY A 22 0.80 -10.82 -9.20
C GLY A 22 0.59 -9.31 -9.30
N HIS A 23 -0.02 -8.69 -8.26
CA HIS A 23 -0.37 -7.28 -8.29
C HIS A 23 -0.63 -6.78 -6.86
N TYR A 24 -0.37 -5.49 -6.60
CA TYR A 24 -0.64 -4.85 -5.31
C TYR A 24 -1.50 -3.61 -5.50
N HIS A 25 -2.43 -3.40 -4.56
CA HIS A 25 -3.18 -2.15 -4.44
C HIS A 25 -2.97 -1.55 -3.06
N THR A 26 -2.92 -0.23 -2.97
CA THR A 26 -2.69 0.49 -1.71
C THR A 26 -3.89 1.32 -1.32
N ALA A 27 -4.19 1.35 -0.03
CA ALA A 27 -5.15 2.26 0.57
C ALA A 27 -4.92 2.31 2.08
N GLY A 28 -5.33 3.40 2.72
CA GLY A 28 -5.19 3.55 4.17
C GLY A 28 -6.19 2.72 4.95
N VAL A 29 -5.78 2.19 6.07
CA VAL A 29 -6.62 1.36 6.96
C VAL A 29 -7.02 2.20 8.17
N PRO A 30 -8.27 2.16 8.65
CA PRO A 30 -9.33 1.25 8.21
C PRO A 30 -10.25 1.80 7.11
N GLY A 31 -10.16 3.08 6.75
CA GLY A 31 -11.18 3.75 5.95
C GLY A 31 -11.07 3.55 4.44
N ARG A 32 -10.00 2.91 3.95
CA ARG A 32 -9.70 2.78 2.53
C ARG A 32 -9.51 4.15 1.85
N ASN A 33 -8.93 5.09 2.61
CA ASN A 33 -8.67 6.45 2.17
C ASN A 33 -7.17 6.64 1.88
N GLU A 34 -6.68 7.87 1.96
CA GLU A 34 -5.27 8.19 1.69
C GLU A 34 -4.30 7.33 2.51
N ILE A 35 -3.12 7.07 1.96
CA ILE A 35 -2.08 6.28 2.63
C ILE A 35 -1.09 7.16 3.42
N ASP A 36 -1.56 8.27 3.96
CA ASP A 36 -0.76 9.22 4.74
C ASP A 36 -0.60 8.75 6.21
N GLN A 37 -0.18 9.66 7.10
CA GLN A 37 0.03 9.35 8.51
C GLN A 37 -1.27 9.23 9.33
N THR A 38 -2.43 9.40 8.73
CA THR A 38 -3.72 9.31 9.43
C THR A 38 -4.33 7.91 9.43
N GLN A 39 -3.58 6.90 8.99
CA GLN A 39 -4.06 5.53 8.87
C GLN A 39 -3.05 4.55 9.52
N GLU A 40 -3.39 3.27 9.58
CA GLU A 40 -2.67 2.29 10.39
C GLU A 40 -1.39 1.71 9.76
N LEU A 41 -1.23 1.76 8.44
CA LEU A 41 -0.13 1.06 7.77
C LEU A 41 1.06 1.96 7.54
N PHE A 42 2.25 1.44 7.82
CA PHE A 42 3.50 2.14 7.53
C PHE A 42 4.01 1.74 6.15
N TYR A 43 3.55 2.45 5.12
CA TYR A 43 3.84 2.12 3.74
C TYR A 43 5.31 2.15 3.34
N PRO A 44 6.18 3.02 3.88
CA PRO A 44 7.60 2.95 3.54
C PRO A 44 8.22 1.58 3.80
N ALA A 45 7.90 0.95 4.93
CA ALA A 45 8.40 -0.39 5.23
C ALA A 45 7.75 -1.46 4.34
N ILE A 46 6.45 -1.31 4.05
CA ILE A 46 5.72 -2.22 3.18
C ILE A 46 6.30 -2.18 1.76
N MET A 47 6.55 -1.00 1.22
CA MET A 47 7.12 -0.85 -0.13
C MET A 47 8.54 -1.41 -0.21
N LYS A 48 9.33 -1.24 0.84
CA LYS A 48 10.66 -1.86 0.89
C LYS A 48 10.57 -3.39 0.90
N ALA A 49 9.61 -3.95 1.62
CA ALA A 49 9.40 -5.40 1.66
C ALA A 49 9.01 -5.93 0.27
N ILE A 50 8.11 -5.26 -0.42
CA ILE A 50 7.72 -5.62 -1.79
C ILE A 50 8.91 -5.56 -2.74
N SER A 51 9.67 -4.47 -2.68
CA SER A 51 10.86 -4.28 -3.52
C SER A 51 11.91 -5.37 -3.26
N ALA A 52 12.10 -5.76 -2.01
CA ALA A 52 13.06 -6.79 -1.63
C ALA A 52 12.70 -8.18 -2.17
N THR A 53 11.44 -8.44 -2.51
CA THR A 53 11.03 -9.72 -3.13
C THR A 53 11.42 -9.84 -4.61
N GLY A 54 11.89 -8.75 -5.23
CA GLY A 54 12.17 -8.72 -6.67
C GLY A 54 10.91 -8.57 -7.52
N PHE A 55 9.80 -8.13 -6.92
CA PHE A 55 8.51 -7.96 -7.61
C PHE A 55 8.65 -7.04 -8.83
N LYS A 56 8.14 -7.49 -9.98
CA LYS A 56 8.23 -6.77 -11.26
C LYS A 56 6.88 -6.33 -11.82
N GLY A 57 5.80 -6.55 -11.10
CA GLY A 57 4.46 -6.10 -11.48
C GLY A 57 4.21 -4.65 -11.08
N PHE A 58 2.94 -4.31 -10.94
CA PHE A 58 2.52 -2.94 -10.60
C PHE A 58 1.99 -2.86 -9.18
N VAL A 59 2.26 -1.73 -8.53
CA VAL A 59 1.63 -1.33 -7.27
C VAL A 59 0.75 -0.13 -7.60
N ALA A 60 -0.56 -0.31 -7.56
CA ALA A 60 -1.52 0.71 -7.95
C ALA A 60 -2.19 1.34 -6.74
N GLN A 61 -2.57 2.62 -6.86
CA GLN A 61 -3.31 3.32 -5.83
C GLN A 61 -4.80 2.99 -5.95
N GLU A 62 -5.42 2.57 -4.85
CA GLU A 62 -6.83 2.18 -4.84
C GLU A 62 -7.55 2.76 -3.62
N PHE A 63 -7.21 3.95 -3.20
CA PHE A 63 -7.87 4.58 -2.06
C PHE A 63 -9.00 5.51 -2.50
N ILE A 64 -9.94 5.78 -1.57
CA ILE A 64 -11.01 6.74 -1.76
C ILE A 64 -10.59 8.05 -1.12
N PRO A 65 -10.30 9.12 -1.90
CA PRO A 65 -9.80 10.37 -1.34
C PRO A 65 -10.85 11.05 -0.45
N LYS A 66 -10.42 11.51 0.73
CA LYS A 66 -11.21 12.37 1.61
C LYS A 66 -10.78 13.83 1.54
N GLY A 67 -9.56 14.09 1.09
CA GLY A 67 -9.01 15.44 1.02
C GLY A 67 -9.69 16.31 -0.01
N PRO A 68 -9.52 17.64 0.09
CA PRO A 68 -10.18 18.58 -0.83
C PRO A 68 -9.61 18.56 -2.25
N ASN A 69 -8.44 17.96 -2.45
CA ASN A 69 -7.80 17.87 -3.77
C ASN A 69 -7.38 16.41 -4.04
N PRO A 70 -8.23 15.62 -4.72
CA PRO A 70 -7.94 14.21 -5.01
C PRO A 70 -6.66 13.97 -5.80
N LEU A 71 -6.32 14.85 -6.75
CA LEU A 71 -5.09 14.71 -7.54
C LEU A 71 -3.85 14.91 -6.70
N GLN A 72 -3.89 15.84 -5.75
CA GLN A 72 -2.78 16.05 -4.81
C GLN A 72 -2.62 14.86 -3.87
N SER A 73 -3.71 14.30 -3.39
CA SER A 73 -3.69 13.09 -2.56
C SER A 73 -3.05 11.92 -3.33
N LEU A 74 -3.41 11.75 -4.59
CA LEU A 74 -2.84 10.71 -5.44
C LEU A 74 -1.33 10.91 -5.64
N LYS A 75 -0.90 12.14 -5.91
CA LYS A 75 0.52 12.45 -6.10
C LYS A 75 1.33 12.13 -4.85
N LYS A 76 0.84 12.52 -3.67
CA LYS A 76 1.50 12.21 -2.39
C LYS A 76 1.62 10.71 -2.16
N ALA A 77 0.58 9.95 -2.52
CA ALA A 77 0.59 8.50 -2.39
C ALA A 77 1.63 7.86 -3.30
N ILE A 78 1.73 8.31 -4.54
CA ILE A 78 2.73 7.82 -5.50
C ILE A 78 4.13 8.12 -5.00
N ASP A 79 4.39 9.33 -4.53
CA ASP A 79 5.70 9.71 -3.99
C ASP A 79 6.09 8.87 -2.78
N LEU A 80 5.15 8.58 -1.91
CA LEU A 80 5.38 7.74 -0.72
C LEU A 80 5.78 6.31 -1.09
N CYS A 81 5.22 5.78 -2.16
CA CYS A 81 5.48 4.41 -2.62
C CYS A 81 6.70 4.29 -3.53
N ASP A 82 7.30 5.40 -3.94
CA ASP A 82 8.47 5.42 -4.82
C ASP A 82 9.74 5.17 -4.01
N VAL A 83 10.16 3.93 -3.96
CA VAL A 83 11.34 3.48 -3.21
C VAL A 83 12.45 2.96 -4.11
#